data_3f8277d5cf3f6ec7215e176024d6342e
#
_entry.id   3f8277d5cf3f6ec7215e176024d6342e
#
_cell.length_a   1.000
_cell.length_b   1.000
_cell.length_c   1.000
_cell.angle_alpha   90.00
_cell.angle_beta   90.00
_cell.angle_gamma   90.00
#
_symmetry.space_group_name_H-M   'P 1'
#
loop_
_entity.id
_entity.type
_entity.pdbx_description
1 polymer ?
#
loop_
_entity_poly.entity_id
_entity_poly.type
_entity_poly.pdbx_seq_one_letter_code
_entity_poly.pdbx_strand_id
1 'polypeptide(L)'
;SPFPHMLPDLETFNFEMGKLGLHETDVLVVYDKLGNFASPRAAWTLATMGHKDVFLLNNWNKYIANKDYPLETTKLSEFSRYPKTSYKSSNTHVSEQLLTYDEIKKLFVSGKLKELYNTYDARSMERYTGQAPEPRAGMPSGHIPMVQPLPFTEVLDAKSKEFQDSEQTKSKILSFFEKNDIPFDPSKPTIAMCGTGVSGVIIKTALEQSGLAKEPIKLYDGSWTEWVGRLDESKGEVQSLIATGRE
;
A
#
# COMPACT_ATOMS: atom_id res chain seq x y z
N SER A 1 -10.44 -12.82 -5.06
CA SER A 1 -10.49 -11.76 -6.09
C SER A 1 -9.73 -12.18 -7.34
N PRO A 2 -10.18 -11.79 -8.55
CA PRO A 2 -9.43 -12.03 -9.80
C PRO A 2 -8.21 -11.09 -9.95
N PHE A 3 -8.13 -10.04 -9.14
CA PHE A 3 -7.04 -9.07 -9.17
C PHE A 3 -5.89 -9.49 -8.25
N PRO A 4 -4.63 -9.21 -8.64
CA PRO A 4 -3.46 -9.63 -7.88
C PRO A 4 -3.30 -8.82 -6.59
N HIS A 5 -2.68 -9.42 -5.60
CA HIS A 5 -2.28 -8.82 -4.32
C HIS A 5 -3.42 -8.29 -3.44
N MET A 6 -4.67 -8.61 -3.76
CA MET A 6 -5.81 -8.23 -2.92
C MET A 6 -5.73 -8.88 -1.53
N LEU A 7 -6.30 -8.18 -0.56
CA LEU A 7 -6.42 -8.70 0.80
C LEU A 7 -7.17 -10.04 0.77
N PRO A 8 -6.68 -11.10 1.43
CA PRO A 8 -7.37 -12.38 1.51
C PRO A 8 -8.65 -12.26 2.35
N ASP A 9 -9.59 -13.17 2.15
CA ASP A 9 -10.64 -13.38 3.14
C ASP A 9 -10.08 -13.98 4.44
N LEU A 10 -10.87 -13.92 5.51
CA LEU A 10 -10.44 -14.34 6.84
C LEU A 10 -10.12 -15.84 6.92
N GLU A 11 -10.87 -16.67 6.20
CA GLU A 11 -10.65 -18.12 6.16
C GLU A 11 -9.31 -18.45 5.52
N THR A 12 -9.04 -17.88 4.34
CA THR A 12 -7.76 -18.02 3.63
C THR A 12 -6.60 -17.52 4.49
N PHE A 13 -6.75 -16.35 5.11
CA PHE A 13 -5.72 -15.79 5.99
C PHE A 13 -5.40 -16.75 7.15
N ASN A 14 -6.41 -17.19 7.89
CA ASN A 14 -6.23 -18.09 9.03
C ASN A 14 -5.59 -19.43 8.60
N PHE A 15 -6.02 -19.97 7.46
CA PHE A 15 -5.46 -21.21 6.91
C PHE A 15 -3.97 -21.06 6.60
N GLU A 16 -3.57 -20.01 5.89
CA GLU A 16 -2.16 -19.80 5.52
C GLU A 16 -1.27 -19.47 6.74
N MET A 17 -1.77 -18.71 7.70
CA MET A 17 -1.05 -18.45 8.96
C MET A 17 -0.83 -19.75 9.75
N GLY A 18 -1.86 -20.58 9.87
CA GLY A 18 -1.75 -21.89 10.53
C GLY A 18 -0.81 -22.84 9.80
N LYS A 19 -0.81 -22.82 8.47
CA LYS A 19 0.10 -23.62 7.63
C LYS A 19 1.57 -23.21 7.82
N LEU A 20 1.83 -21.93 8.09
CA LEU A 20 3.16 -21.43 8.45
C LEU A 20 3.59 -21.79 9.88
N GLY A 21 2.72 -22.37 10.68
CA GLY A 21 2.99 -22.75 12.06
C GLY A 21 2.93 -21.57 13.05
N LEU A 22 2.21 -20.50 12.69
CA LEU A 22 2.09 -19.30 13.50
C LEU A 22 0.95 -19.41 14.52
N HIS A 23 1.10 -18.72 15.64
CA HIS A 23 0.09 -18.51 16.66
C HIS A 23 -0.29 -17.02 16.72
N GLU A 24 -1.47 -16.71 17.20
CA GLU A 24 -1.99 -15.33 17.33
C GLU A 24 -1.18 -14.46 18.31
N THR A 25 -0.40 -15.11 19.18
CA THR A 25 0.45 -14.47 20.19
C THR A 25 1.90 -14.29 19.75
N ASP A 26 2.26 -14.75 18.55
CA ASP A 26 3.62 -14.61 18.06
C ASP A 26 3.95 -13.16 17.74
N VAL A 27 5.20 -12.77 17.97
CA VAL A 27 5.72 -11.48 17.52
C VAL A 27 6.26 -11.64 16.11
N LEU A 28 5.68 -10.92 15.16
CA LEU A 28 6.08 -10.99 13.75
C LEU A 28 6.94 -9.80 13.35
N VAL A 29 8.15 -10.06 12.86
CA VAL A 29 9.03 -9.05 12.28
C VAL A 29 9.08 -9.25 10.77
N VAL A 30 8.54 -8.27 10.03
CA VAL A 30 8.42 -8.32 8.57
C VAL A 30 9.52 -7.49 7.93
N TYR A 31 10.19 -8.05 6.92
CA TYR A 31 11.22 -7.35 6.18
C TYR A 31 11.33 -7.83 4.73
N ASP A 32 11.98 -7.07 3.88
CA ASP A 32 12.38 -7.49 2.54
C ASP A 32 13.81 -7.01 2.20
N LYS A 33 14.41 -7.65 1.21
CA LYS A 33 15.77 -7.32 0.77
C LYS A 33 15.83 -6.14 -0.21
N LEU A 34 14.68 -5.67 -0.69
CA LEU A 34 14.57 -4.58 -1.66
C LEU A 34 14.47 -3.21 -0.99
N GLY A 35 14.36 -3.18 0.33
CA GLY A 35 14.25 -1.97 1.12
C GLY A 35 12.82 -1.39 1.13
N ASN A 36 11.96 -1.97 1.95
CA ASN A 36 10.58 -1.51 2.18
C ASN A 36 9.70 -1.46 0.91
N PHE A 37 9.90 -2.36 -0.05
CA PHE A 37 9.03 -2.41 -1.22
C PHE A 37 7.79 -3.30 -1.00
N ALA A 38 7.99 -4.52 -0.49
CA ALA A 38 6.91 -5.48 -0.25
C ALA A 38 6.57 -5.66 1.24
N SER A 39 7.55 -5.46 2.12
CA SER A 39 7.38 -5.67 3.57
C SER A 39 6.33 -4.77 4.20
N PRO A 40 6.14 -3.48 3.83
CA PRO A 40 5.05 -2.67 4.35
C PRO A 40 3.67 -3.27 4.03
N ARG A 41 3.50 -3.80 2.80
CA ARG A 41 2.25 -4.47 2.42
C ARG A 41 2.00 -5.73 3.26
N ALA A 42 3.02 -6.54 3.48
CA ALA A 42 2.89 -7.75 4.30
C ALA A 42 2.55 -7.39 5.76
N ALA A 43 3.26 -6.43 6.36
CA ALA A 43 2.98 -5.96 7.72
C ALA A 43 1.55 -5.40 7.85
N TRP A 44 1.13 -4.56 6.91
CA TRP A 44 -0.22 -4.02 6.87
C TRP A 44 -1.29 -5.13 6.73
N THR A 45 -1.05 -6.11 5.87
CA THR A 45 -1.98 -7.25 5.71
C THR A 45 -2.14 -8.01 7.01
N LEU A 46 -1.03 -8.36 7.68
CA LEU A 46 -1.05 -9.06 8.96
C LEU A 46 -1.83 -8.28 10.04
N ALA A 47 -1.51 -7.00 10.20
CA ALA A 47 -2.16 -6.13 11.18
C ALA A 47 -3.65 -5.91 10.85
N THR A 48 -3.99 -5.62 9.58
CA THR A 48 -5.37 -5.42 9.14
C THR A 48 -6.23 -6.68 9.31
N MET A 49 -5.63 -7.84 9.10
CA MET A 49 -6.29 -9.13 9.34
C MET A 49 -6.30 -9.55 10.82
N GLY A 50 -5.82 -8.70 11.72
CA GLY A 50 -5.97 -8.83 13.17
C GLY A 50 -4.84 -9.55 13.89
N HIS A 51 -3.66 -9.74 13.26
CA HIS A 51 -2.47 -10.15 14.00
C HIS A 51 -1.94 -8.98 14.81
N LYS A 52 -1.69 -9.22 16.11
CA LYS A 52 -1.55 -8.13 17.08
C LYS A 52 -0.16 -7.49 17.09
N ASP A 53 0.88 -8.31 17.11
CA ASP A 53 2.25 -7.86 17.31
C ASP A 53 3.06 -7.97 16.00
N VAL A 54 2.86 -6.99 15.12
CA VAL A 54 3.53 -6.91 13.81
C VAL A 54 4.47 -5.72 13.77
N PHE A 55 5.73 -5.99 13.48
CA PHE A 55 6.80 -4.99 13.38
C PHE A 55 7.44 -5.02 11.99
N LEU A 56 7.71 -3.83 11.44
CA LEU A 56 8.44 -3.66 10.19
C LEU A 56 9.92 -3.41 10.50
N LEU A 57 10.82 -4.28 10.03
CA LEU A 57 12.25 -4.01 10.07
C LEU A 57 12.61 -3.05 8.93
N ASN A 58 12.82 -1.80 9.28
CA ASN A 58 12.98 -0.69 8.35
C ASN A 58 14.23 -0.80 7.44
N ASN A 59 15.31 -1.45 7.91
CA ASN A 59 16.53 -1.60 7.12
C ASN A 59 17.20 -2.96 7.30
N TRP A 60 16.92 -3.87 6.38
CA TRP A 60 17.55 -5.18 6.32
C TRP A 60 19.07 -5.09 6.16
N ASN A 61 19.57 -4.17 5.35
CA ASN A 61 21.02 -4.05 5.09
C ASN A 61 21.80 -3.61 6.33
N LYS A 62 21.24 -2.73 7.16
CA LYS A 62 21.83 -2.38 8.47
C LYS A 62 21.79 -3.56 9.42
N TYR A 63 20.71 -4.34 9.42
CA TYR A 63 20.61 -5.53 10.25
C TYR A 63 21.71 -6.53 9.94
N ILE A 64 21.90 -6.91 8.67
CA ILE A 64 22.91 -7.89 8.28
C ILE A 64 24.35 -7.38 8.37
N ALA A 65 24.56 -6.06 8.35
CA ALA A 65 25.89 -5.46 8.55
C ALA A 65 26.37 -5.53 10.01
N ASN A 66 25.44 -5.67 10.95
CA ASN A 66 25.77 -5.82 12.35
C ASN A 66 26.04 -7.30 12.66
N LYS A 67 27.31 -7.62 12.92
CA LYS A 67 27.77 -9.01 13.16
C LYS A 67 27.27 -9.61 14.47
N ASP A 68 26.78 -8.78 15.38
CA ASP A 68 26.24 -9.22 16.67
C ASP A 68 24.78 -9.70 16.55
N TYR A 69 24.11 -9.44 15.43
CA TYR A 69 22.73 -9.86 15.21
C TYR A 69 22.68 -11.28 14.65
N PRO A 70 21.77 -12.13 15.14
CA PRO A 70 21.62 -13.49 14.65
C PRO A 70 21.17 -13.50 13.18
N LEU A 71 21.85 -14.29 12.37
CA LEU A 71 21.53 -14.49 10.96
C LEU A 71 21.46 -15.98 10.63
N GLU A 72 20.30 -16.45 10.21
CA GLU A 72 20.12 -17.79 9.68
C GLU A 72 20.48 -17.81 8.19
N THR A 73 21.47 -18.61 7.83
CA THR A 73 21.95 -18.74 6.45
C THR A 73 21.65 -20.11 5.84
N THR A 74 21.09 -21.03 6.60
CA THR A 74 20.71 -22.34 6.10
C THR A 74 19.56 -22.24 5.10
N LYS A 75 19.75 -22.82 3.92
CA LYS A 75 18.70 -22.85 2.91
C LYS A 75 17.55 -23.74 3.42
N LEU A 76 16.36 -23.15 3.50
CA LEU A 76 15.16 -23.90 3.81
C LEU A 76 14.80 -24.80 2.62
N SER A 77 14.64 -26.09 2.86
CA SER A 77 14.19 -27.06 1.84
C SER A 77 12.67 -27.04 1.67
N GLU A 78 11.93 -26.56 2.68
CA GLU A 78 10.46 -26.49 2.69
C GLU A 78 10.00 -25.16 3.30
N PHE A 79 8.79 -24.72 2.93
CA PHE A 79 8.19 -23.46 3.40
C PHE A 79 7.85 -23.46 4.90
N SER A 80 7.79 -24.62 5.55
CA SER A 80 7.41 -24.72 6.96
C SER A 80 8.41 -25.56 7.72
N ARG A 81 9.15 -24.92 8.65
CA ARG A 81 9.96 -25.58 9.66
C ARG A 81 9.15 -26.02 10.88
N TYR A 82 7.97 -25.45 11.05
CA TYR A 82 7.18 -25.60 12.26
C TYR A 82 5.94 -26.45 11.99
N PRO A 83 5.48 -27.19 13.00
CA PRO A 83 4.21 -27.90 12.92
C PRO A 83 3.07 -26.90 12.61
N LYS A 84 2.11 -27.37 11.81
CA LYS A 84 0.91 -26.56 11.54
C LYS A 84 0.16 -26.27 12.83
N THR A 85 -0.39 -25.06 12.92
CA THR A 85 -1.21 -24.61 14.04
C THR A 85 -2.66 -24.41 13.62
N SER A 86 -3.54 -24.19 14.59
CA SER A 86 -4.91 -23.77 14.38
C SER A 86 -5.01 -22.27 14.64
N TYR A 87 -4.59 -21.47 13.64
CA TYR A 87 -4.60 -20.00 13.73
C TYR A 87 -6.02 -19.46 13.56
N LYS A 88 -6.44 -18.53 14.42
CA LYS A 88 -7.77 -17.90 14.38
C LYS A 88 -7.69 -16.42 14.72
N SER A 89 -7.55 -15.59 13.73
CA SER A 89 -7.77 -14.14 13.91
C SER A 89 -9.27 -13.87 14.09
N SER A 90 -9.61 -13.04 15.07
CA SER A 90 -11.01 -12.72 15.40
C SER A 90 -11.37 -11.24 15.22
N ASN A 91 -10.38 -10.36 15.27
CA ASN A 91 -10.58 -8.91 15.28
C ASN A 91 -9.91 -8.27 14.05
N THR A 92 -10.59 -8.30 12.91
CA THR A 92 -10.05 -7.64 11.71
C THR A 92 -10.36 -6.15 11.70
N HIS A 93 -9.45 -5.36 11.13
CA HIS A 93 -9.59 -3.92 10.92
C HIS A 93 -9.94 -3.57 9.45
N VAL A 94 -10.46 -4.53 8.70
CA VAL A 94 -10.70 -4.38 7.25
C VAL A 94 -11.60 -3.19 6.94
N SER A 95 -12.71 -3.01 7.64
CA SER A 95 -13.65 -1.90 7.41
C SER A 95 -13.05 -0.51 7.67
N GLU A 96 -12.06 -0.43 8.56
CA GLU A 96 -11.37 0.82 8.90
C GLU A 96 -10.24 1.13 7.93
N GLN A 97 -9.56 0.11 7.43
CA GLN A 97 -8.31 0.21 6.69
C GLN A 97 -8.47 0.11 5.17
N LEU A 98 -9.58 -0.45 4.70
CA LEU A 98 -9.78 -0.77 3.29
C LEU A 98 -10.91 0.07 2.68
N LEU A 99 -10.72 0.45 1.41
CA LEU A 99 -11.75 1.00 0.54
C LEU A 99 -11.92 0.06 -0.66
N THR A 100 -13.17 -0.31 -0.94
CA THR A 100 -13.52 -1.17 -2.08
C THR A 100 -13.67 -0.38 -3.37
N TYR A 101 -13.66 -1.08 -4.51
CA TYR A 101 -13.95 -0.48 -5.82
C TYR A 101 -15.30 0.26 -5.86
N ASP A 102 -16.34 -0.36 -5.33
CA ASP A 102 -17.68 0.24 -5.38
C ASP A 102 -17.76 1.52 -4.54
N GLU A 103 -17.07 1.55 -3.40
CA GLU A 103 -17.00 2.74 -2.55
C GLU A 103 -16.24 3.88 -3.24
N ILE A 104 -15.03 3.63 -3.79
CA ILE A 104 -14.27 4.68 -4.47
C ILE A 104 -14.96 5.16 -5.75
N LYS A 105 -15.56 4.26 -6.53
CA LYS A 105 -16.34 4.62 -7.72
C LYS A 105 -17.55 5.50 -7.36
N LYS A 106 -18.24 5.17 -6.30
CA LYS A 106 -19.36 5.99 -5.78
C LYS A 106 -18.90 7.39 -5.34
N LEU A 107 -17.78 7.47 -4.63
CA LEU A 107 -17.18 8.75 -4.22
C LEU A 107 -16.77 9.58 -5.43
N PHE A 108 -16.15 8.94 -6.43
CA PHE A 108 -15.74 9.60 -7.68
C PHE A 108 -16.95 10.14 -8.45
N VAL A 109 -17.93 9.31 -8.77
CA VAL A 109 -19.12 9.69 -9.57
C VAL A 109 -19.95 10.78 -8.88
N SER A 110 -20.00 10.79 -7.54
CA SER A 110 -20.71 11.84 -6.79
C SER A 110 -19.92 13.14 -6.61
N GLY A 111 -18.67 13.23 -7.09
CA GLY A 111 -17.77 14.37 -6.87
C GLY A 111 -17.16 14.44 -5.45
N LYS A 112 -17.61 13.57 -4.55
CA LYS A 112 -17.22 13.58 -3.14
C LYS A 112 -15.78 13.13 -2.90
N LEU A 113 -15.14 12.46 -3.87
CA LEU A 113 -13.76 12.02 -3.71
C LEU A 113 -12.82 13.22 -3.47
N LYS A 114 -12.88 14.24 -4.31
CA LYS A 114 -12.10 15.48 -4.17
C LYS A 114 -12.58 16.37 -3.01
N GLU A 115 -13.89 16.39 -2.78
CA GLU A 115 -14.48 17.22 -1.74
C GLU A 115 -14.08 16.74 -0.33
N LEU A 116 -14.17 15.43 -0.07
CA LEU A 116 -14.08 14.87 1.27
C LEU A 116 -12.73 14.22 1.60
N TYR A 117 -11.90 13.91 0.61
CA TYR A 117 -10.68 13.14 0.83
C TYR A 117 -9.46 13.79 0.17
N ASN A 118 -8.29 13.59 0.80
CA ASN A 118 -7.03 13.60 0.11
C ASN A 118 -6.82 12.21 -0.50
N THR A 119 -6.57 12.09 -1.79
CA THR A 119 -6.39 10.78 -2.43
C THR A 119 -5.10 10.76 -3.23
N TYR A 120 -4.21 9.80 -2.92
CA TYR A 120 -2.87 9.75 -3.49
C TYR A 120 -2.55 8.41 -4.15
N ASP A 121 -1.90 8.50 -5.32
CA ASP A 121 -1.40 7.38 -6.10
C ASP A 121 0.13 7.25 -5.96
N ALA A 122 0.59 6.11 -5.46
CA ALA A 122 2.00 5.83 -5.18
C ALA A 122 2.82 5.39 -6.40
N ARG A 123 2.23 5.28 -7.60
CA ARG A 123 2.97 4.93 -8.83
C ARG A 123 3.94 6.03 -9.21
N SER A 124 4.91 5.71 -10.09
CA SER A 124 5.80 6.74 -10.63
C SER A 124 5.02 7.81 -11.39
N MET A 125 5.58 9.02 -11.45
CA MET A 125 4.96 10.16 -12.14
C MET A 125 4.67 9.84 -13.61
N GLU A 126 5.57 9.13 -14.29
CA GLU A 126 5.43 8.78 -15.70
C GLU A 126 4.26 7.81 -15.94
N ARG A 127 4.03 6.85 -15.03
CA ARG A 127 2.87 5.96 -15.11
C ARG A 127 1.58 6.68 -14.78
N TYR A 128 1.60 7.55 -13.78
CA TYR A 128 0.47 8.38 -13.40
C TYR A 128 0.04 9.31 -14.55
N THR A 129 0.97 9.99 -15.19
CA THR A 129 0.70 10.91 -16.31
C THR A 129 0.42 10.21 -17.63
N GLY A 130 0.59 8.90 -17.74
CA GLY A 130 0.42 8.14 -18.98
C GLY A 130 1.63 8.15 -19.90
N GLN A 131 2.77 8.71 -19.48
CA GLN A 131 4.00 8.80 -20.28
C GLN A 131 4.80 7.49 -20.31
N ALA A 132 4.62 6.62 -19.33
CA ALA A 132 5.21 5.28 -19.29
C ALA A 132 4.13 4.20 -19.28
N PRO A 133 4.39 3.02 -19.92
CA PRO A 133 3.44 1.91 -19.92
C PRO A 133 3.30 1.29 -18.54
N GLU A 134 2.15 0.68 -18.29
CA GLU A 134 1.96 -0.18 -17.13
C GLU A 134 2.78 -1.48 -17.27
N PRO A 135 3.27 -2.07 -16.15
CA PRO A 135 4.02 -3.32 -16.19
C PRO A 135 3.24 -4.51 -16.75
N ARG A 136 1.90 -4.44 -16.73
CA ARG A 136 1.03 -5.46 -17.28
C ARG A 136 0.59 -5.08 -18.68
N ALA A 137 0.85 -5.97 -19.64
CA ALA A 137 0.48 -5.75 -21.05
C ALA A 137 -1.04 -5.53 -21.20
N GLY A 138 -1.42 -4.62 -22.08
CA GLY A 138 -2.82 -4.29 -22.39
C GLY A 138 -3.51 -3.39 -21.36
N MET A 139 -2.81 -2.98 -20.30
CA MET A 139 -3.37 -2.07 -19.31
C MET A 139 -3.11 -0.61 -19.72
N PRO A 140 -4.11 0.26 -19.77
CA PRO A 140 -3.90 1.68 -20.06
C PRO A 140 -3.11 2.35 -18.96
N SER A 141 -2.26 3.33 -19.32
CA SER A 141 -1.59 4.22 -18.38
C SER A 141 -2.44 5.46 -18.14
N GLY A 142 -2.13 6.19 -17.08
CA GLY A 142 -2.92 7.34 -16.63
C GLY A 142 -3.33 7.17 -15.17
N HIS A 143 -4.33 7.92 -14.73
CA HIS A 143 -4.78 7.90 -13.34
C HIS A 143 -6.30 8.08 -13.23
N ILE A 144 -6.84 7.80 -12.05
CA ILE A 144 -8.23 8.13 -11.71
C ILE A 144 -8.31 9.66 -11.58
N PRO A 145 -9.19 10.35 -12.34
CA PRO A 145 -9.35 11.79 -12.18
C PRO A 145 -9.58 12.19 -10.72
N MET A 146 -9.09 13.34 -10.29
CA MET A 146 -9.13 13.84 -8.91
C MET A 146 -8.16 13.16 -7.93
N VAL A 147 -7.51 12.05 -8.28
CA VAL A 147 -6.44 11.43 -7.48
C VAL A 147 -5.12 12.14 -7.78
N GLN A 148 -4.35 12.46 -6.74
CA GLN A 148 -3.10 13.21 -6.87
C GLN A 148 -1.89 12.26 -6.80
N PRO A 149 -0.76 12.59 -7.46
CA PRO A 149 0.42 11.74 -7.39
C PRO A 149 1.19 11.93 -6.08
N LEU A 150 1.64 10.83 -5.48
CA LEU A 150 2.65 10.81 -4.43
C LEU A 150 3.52 9.55 -4.66
N PRO A 151 4.48 9.58 -5.59
CA PRO A 151 5.31 8.41 -5.86
C PRO A 151 5.97 7.87 -4.59
N PHE A 152 5.91 6.55 -4.38
CA PHE A 152 6.46 5.96 -3.16
C PHE A 152 7.97 6.21 -2.96
N THR A 153 8.69 6.50 -4.03
CA THR A 153 10.12 6.88 -3.98
C THR A 153 10.36 8.22 -3.30
N GLU A 154 9.35 9.09 -3.27
CA GLU A 154 9.46 10.42 -2.65
C GLU A 154 9.34 10.36 -1.13
N VAL A 155 8.81 9.29 -0.57
CA VAL A 155 8.63 9.14 0.89
C VAL A 155 9.69 8.27 1.56
N LEU A 156 10.55 7.62 0.78
CA LEU A 156 11.67 6.81 1.27
C LEU A 156 13.01 7.53 1.07
N ASP A 157 14.02 7.14 1.83
CA ASP A 157 15.39 7.56 1.52
C ASP A 157 15.83 7.03 0.15
N ALA A 158 16.43 7.87 -0.66
CA ALA A 158 16.76 7.53 -2.05
C ALA A 158 17.80 6.41 -2.17
N LYS A 159 18.70 6.28 -1.18
CA LYS A 159 19.80 5.29 -1.19
C LYS A 159 19.44 4.05 -0.38
N SER A 160 19.09 4.24 0.89
CA SER A 160 18.84 3.14 1.82
C SER A 160 17.45 2.53 1.68
N LYS A 161 16.50 3.24 1.03
CA LYS A 161 15.07 2.86 0.91
C LYS A 161 14.37 2.73 2.27
N GLU A 162 14.90 3.37 3.28
CA GLU A 162 14.30 3.42 4.62
C GLU A 162 13.19 4.46 4.69
N PHE A 163 12.22 4.20 5.55
CA PHE A 163 11.42 5.27 6.13
C PHE A 163 12.33 6.10 7.04
N GLN A 164 12.30 7.41 6.86
CA GLN A 164 13.03 8.36 7.70
C GLN A 164 12.24 8.62 8.99
N ASP A 165 12.78 9.43 9.90
CA ASP A 165 12.00 9.87 11.06
C ASP A 165 10.77 10.71 10.66
N SER A 166 9.88 10.94 11.62
CA SER A 166 8.60 11.64 11.42
C SER A 166 8.79 13.02 10.76
N GLU A 167 9.71 13.82 11.28
CA GLU A 167 9.91 15.20 10.80
C GLU A 167 10.56 15.24 9.41
N GLN A 168 11.52 14.37 9.13
CA GLN A 168 12.14 14.26 7.82
C GLN A 168 11.13 13.78 6.78
N THR A 169 10.33 12.76 7.11
CA THR A 169 9.27 12.24 6.24
C THR A 169 8.23 13.32 5.95
N LYS A 170 7.79 14.04 6.97
CA LYS A 170 6.87 15.18 6.87
C LYS A 170 7.39 16.25 5.93
N SER A 171 8.63 16.69 6.15
CA SER A 171 9.28 17.73 5.34
C SER A 171 9.39 17.31 3.87
N LYS A 172 9.75 16.05 3.59
CA LYS A 172 9.82 15.52 2.21
C LYS A 172 8.46 15.55 1.52
N ILE A 173 7.43 15.06 2.18
CA ILE A 173 6.07 15.01 1.61
C ILE A 173 5.57 16.42 1.30
N LEU A 174 5.70 17.36 2.25
CA LEU A 174 5.26 18.75 2.06
C LEU A 174 6.04 19.45 0.95
N SER A 175 7.36 19.26 0.89
CA SER A 175 8.19 19.81 -0.20
C SER A 175 7.82 19.23 -1.56
N PHE A 176 7.47 17.95 -1.63
CA PHE A 176 6.98 17.33 -2.85
C PHE A 176 5.64 17.92 -3.27
N PHE A 177 4.71 18.12 -2.34
CA PHE A 177 3.40 18.72 -2.62
C PHE A 177 3.55 20.16 -3.11
N GLU A 178 4.34 20.98 -2.42
CA GLU A 178 4.60 22.38 -2.82
C GLU A 178 5.23 22.45 -4.21
N LYS A 179 6.28 21.68 -4.47
CA LYS A 179 6.99 21.66 -5.77
C LYS A 179 6.09 21.25 -6.94
N ASN A 180 5.05 20.45 -6.70
CA ASN A 180 4.20 19.89 -7.74
C ASN A 180 2.77 20.47 -7.72
N ASP A 181 2.51 21.53 -6.93
CA ASP A 181 1.19 22.16 -6.78
C ASP A 181 0.08 21.17 -6.36
N ILE A 182 0.45 20.17 -5.51
CA ILE A 182 -0.47 19.15 -5.05
C ILE A 182 -1.22 19.64 -3.83
N PRO A 183 -2.57 19.70 -3.87
CA PRO A 183 -3.37 20.13 -2.73
C PRO A 183 -3.31 19.12 -1.59
N PHE A 184 -3.18 19.64 -0.37
CA PHE A 184 -3.25 18.87 0.86
C PHE A 184 -4.09 19.60 1.90
N ASP A 185 -5.11 18.95 2.42
CA ASP A 185 -5.94 19.46 3.51
C ASP A 185 -5.81 18.53 4.73
N PRO A 186 -5.14 18.93 5.81
CA PRO A 186 -4.93 18.07 6.98
C PRO A 186 -6.22 17.75 7.74
N SER A 187 -7.31 18.42 7.44
CA SER A 187 -8.63 18.13 8.03
C SER A 187 -9.36 16.97 7.36
N LYS A 188 -8.97 16.63 6.12
CA LYS A 188 -9.61 15.56 5.36
C LYS A 188 -8.97 14.20 5.64
N PRO A 189 -9.77 13.13 5.72
CA PRO A 189 -9.24 11.76 5.69
C PRO A 189 -8.51 11.49 4.38
N THR A 190 -7.59 10.53 4.42
CA THR A 190 -6.73 10.20 3.27
C THR A 190 -6.99 8.80 2.73
N ILE A 191 -6.94 8.68 1.41
CA ILE A 191 -6.97 7.42 0.68
C ILE A 191 -5.65 7.26 -0.06
N ALA A 192 -5.00 6.10 0.11
CA ALA A 192 -3.81 5.71 -0.64
C ALA A 192 -4.15 4.63 -1.67
N MET A 193 -3.49 4.67 -2.82
CA MET A 193 -3.58 3.63 -3.85
C MET A 193 -2.27 3.51 -4.64
N CYS A 194 -2.18 2.56 -5.54
CA CYS A 194 -1.07 2.45 -6.49
C CYS A 194 -1.45 1.62 -7.73
N GLY A 195 -0.60 0.70 -8.18
CA GLY A 195 -0.93 -0.26 -9.25
C GLY A 195 -1.79 -1.43 -8.77
N THR A 196 -1.45 -2.02 -7.61
CA THR A 196 -2.06 -3.26 -7.07
C THR A 196 -2.12 -3.28 -5.54
N GLY A 197 -2.15 -2.12 -4.89
CA GLY A 197 -2.21 -2.01 -3.43
C GLY A 197 -0.89 -2.27 -2.68
N VAL A 198 0.21 -2.61 -3.36
CA VAL A 198 1.50 -2.89 -2.70
C VAL A 198 2.21 -1.61 -2.29
N SER A 199 2.62 -0.77 -3.24
CA SER A 199 3.32 0.50 -2.93
C SER A 199 2.39 1.57 -2.36
N GLY A 200 1.06 1.43 -2.49
CA GLY A 200 0.08 2.26 -1.80
C GLY A 200 0.25 2.21 -0.28
N VAL A 201 0.64 1.05 0.27
CA VAL A 201 0.92 0.91 1.72
C VAL A 201 2.18 1.67 2.12
N ILE A 202 3.16 1.84 1.23
CA ILE A 202 4.37 2.61 1.55
C ILE A 202 4.01 4.07 1.84
N ILE A 203 3.23 4.70 0.96
CA ILE A 203 2.81 6.10 1.19
C ILE A 203 1.84 6.21 2.36
N LYS A 204 0.95 5.22 2.56
CA LYS A 204 0.10 5.14 3.74
C LYS A 204 0.94 5.16 5.03
N THR A 205 1.93 4.27 5.15
CA THR A 205 2.83 4.19 6.31
C THR A 205 3.59 5.49 6.54
N ALA A 206 4.12 6.11 5.47
CA ALA A 206 4.83 7.37 5.56
C ALA A 206 3.92 8.52 6.05
N LEU A 207 2.70 8.61 5.54
CA LEU A 207 1.72 9.62 5.94
C LEU A 207 1.28 9.45 7.40
N GLU A 208 1.07 8.22 7.85
CA GLU A 208 0.76 7.90 9.25
C GLU A 208 1.93 8.26 10.18
N GLN A 209 3.13 7.79 9.85
CA GLN A 209 4.34 8.05 10.64
C GLN A 209 4.68 9.55 10.73
N SER A 210 4.44 10.31 9.68
CA SER A 210 4.69 11.76 9.66
C SER A 210 3.67 12.58 10.46
N GLY A 211 2.55 12.00 10.82
CA GLY A 211 1.44 12.70 11.47
C GLY A 211 0.76 13.77 10.59
N LEU A 212 1.03 13.77 9.27
CA LEU A 212 0.42 14.72 8.34
C LEU A 212 -1.06 14.44 8.11
N ALA A 213 -1.41 13.18 7.95
CA ALA A 213 -2.75 12.79 7.57
C ALA A 213 -3.57 12.36 8.78
N LYS A 214 -4.87 12.68 8.72
CA LYS A 214 -5.83 12.22 9.72
C LYS A 214 -6.05 10.71 9.57
N GLU A 215 -5.83 9.98 10.63
CA GLU A 215 -6.02 8.53 10.68
C GLU A 215 -7.48 8.13 10.98
N PRO A 216 -7.91 6.92 10.57
CA PRO A 216 -7.16 5.96 9.78
C PRO A 216 -7.07 6.34 8.30
N ILE A 217 -5.90 6.10 7.68
CA ILE A 217 -5.73 6.23 6.24
C ILE A 217 -6.23 4.95 5.57
N LYS A 218 -7.16 5.07 4.63
CA LYS A 218 -7.68 3.91 3.90
C LYS A 218 -6.81 3.57 2.69
N LEU A 219 -6.70 2.28 2.40
CA LEU A 219 -6.11 1.77 1.16
C LEU A 219 -7.21 1.38 0.19
N TYR A 220 -7.21 1.95 -1.02
CA TYR A 220 -7.95 1.35 -2.14
C TYR A 220 -7.13 0.16 -2.65
N ASP A 221 -7.50 -1.04 -2.21
CA ASP A 221 -6.69 -2.25 -2.33
C ASP A 221 -6.50 -2.69 -3.78
N GLY A 222 -7.57 -2.79 -4.57
CA GLY A 222 -7.50 -3.16 -5.97
C GLY A 222 -6.76 -2.18 -6.86
N SER A 223 -6.69 -0.92 -6.43
CA SER A 223 -5.88 0.12 -7.04
C SER A 223 -6.13 0.28 -8.55
N TRP A 224 -5.12 0.74 -9.31
CA TRP A 224 -5.23 0.97 -10.74
C TRP A 224 -5.65 -0.28 -11.53
N THR A 225 -5.11 -1.45 -11.15
CA THR A 225 -5.40 -2.70 -11.86
C THR A 225 -6.87 -3.09 -11.76
N GLU A 226 -7.48 -2.95 -10.59
CA GLU A 226 -8.90 -3.20 -10.42
C GLU A 226 -9.74 -2.10 -11.08
N TRP A 227 -9.32 -0.83 -10.94
CA TRP A 227 -10.03 0.29 -11.53
C TRP A 227 -10.21 0.09 -13.04
N VAL A 228 -9.11 -0.05 -13.78
CA VAL A 228 -9.19 -0.23 -15.24
C VAL A 228 -9.79 -1.57 -15.66
N GLY A 229 -9.56 -2.63 -14.87
CA GLY A 229 -10.10 -3.97 -15.17
C GLY A 229 -11.61 -4.11 -15.01
N ARG A 230 -12.25 -3.14 -14.35
CA ARG A 230 -13.71 -3.08 -14.17
C ARG A 230 -14.41 -2.02 -15.02
N LEU A 231 -13.67 -1.27 -15.86
CA LEU A 231 -14.28 -0.27 -16.73
C LEU A 231 -15.04 -0.94 -17.89
N ASP A 232 -16.20 -0.42 -18.18
CA ASP A 232 -17.05 -0.86 -19.31
C ASP A 232 -16.82 0.07 -20.52
N GLU A 233 -16.07 -0.43 -21.49
CA GLU A 233 -15.79 0.30 -22.74
C GLU A 233 -17.06 0.67 -23.50
N SER A 234 -18.09 -0.19 -23.45
CA SER A 234 -19.36 0.07 -24.14
C SER A 234 -20.13 1.26 -23.58
N LYS A 235 -19.83 1.66 -22.33
CA LYS A 235 -20.40 2.84 -21.66
C LYS A 235 -19.52 4.08 -21.75
N GLY A 236 -18.39 4.01 -22.48
CA GLY A 236 -17.44 5.12 -22.56
C GLY A 236 -16.70 5.41 -21.23
N GLU A 237 -16.66 4.44 -20.31
CA GLU A 237 -16.02 4.62 -19.01
C GLU A 237 -14.51 4.83 -19.12
N VAL A 238 -13.85 4.20 -20.09
CA VAL A 238 -12.41 4.39 -20.33
C VAL A 238 -12.07 5.87 -20.61
N GLN A 239 -12.88 6.55 -21.42
CA GLN A 239 -12.66 7.96 -21.78
C GLN A 239 -13.00 8.92 -20.63
N SER A 240 -13.91 8.55 -19.74
CA SER A 240 -14.40 9.43 -18.67
C SER A 240 -13.78 9.18 -17.31
N LEU A 241 -13.24 7.98 -17.08
CA LEU A 241 -12.72 7.54 -15.78
C LEU A 241 -11.19 7.32 -15.76
N ILE A 242 -10.51 7.70 -16.85
CA ILE A 242 -9.05 7.74 -16.95
C ILE A 242 -8.63 9.13 -17.39
N ALA A 243 -7.73 9.73 -16.62
CA ALA A 243 -7.04 10.97 -16.99
C ALA A 243 -5.57 10.69 -17.33
N THR A 244 -4.97 11.56 -18.13
CA THR A 244 -3.53 11.57 -18.45
C THR A 244 -3.00 13.00 -18.32
N GLY A 245 -1.68 13.13 -18.15
CA GLY A 245 -1.08 14.42 -17.87
C GLY A 245 -1.16 14.80 -16.39
N ARG A 246 -1.02 16.08 -16.08
CA ARG A 246 -1.28 16.67 -14.76
C ARG A 246 -2.57 17.48 -14.84
N GLU A 247 -3.45 17.30 -13.90
CA GLU A 247 -4.67 18.10 -13.74
C GLU A 247 -4.37 19.40 -12.98
#